data_87a1739a28496f157e2537b10b63a351
#
_entry.id   87a1739a28496f157e2537b10b63a351
#
_cell.length_a   1.000
_cell.length_b   1.000
_cell.length_c   1.000
_cell.angle_alpha   90.00
_cell.angle_beta   90.00
_cell.angle_gamma   90.00
#
_symmetry.space_group_name_H-M   'P 1'
#
loop_
_entity.id
_entity.type
_entity.pdbx_description
1 polymer ?
#
loop_
_entity_poly.entity_id
_entity_poly.type
_entity_poly.pdbx_seq_one_letter_code
_entity_poly.pdbx_strand_id
1 'polypeptide(L)'
;KKCIFTTKSDRNLDFLINAWRQIYTLNKDAELYINPPYNVSQDLINLKIKLRHKGSKNNLINDLKSSKIMLVPGHKGEVFCLAAEEARELCLPIVTMGYGSLYERVEHNKTGYIARNLNEFVNYTHKLLNDKDLYLKFRSHLLSLRNTRNFSHVANELINLISQNK
;
A
#
# COMPACT_ATOMS: atom_id res chain seq x y z
N LYS A 1 -12.20 -6.50 8.15
CA LYS A 1 -11.48 -5.39 7.47
C LYS A 1 -10.24 -5.94 6.78
N LYS A 2 -10.21 -5.96 5.44
CA LYS A 2 -9.11 -6.54 4.67
C LYS A 2 -7.96 -5.54 4.50
N CYS A 3 -6.76 -5.93 4.94
CA CYS A 3 -5.48 -5.28 4.63
C CYS A 3 -4.72 -6.13 3.62
N ILE A 4 -3.87 -5.51 2.80
CA ILE A 4 -3.15 -6.23 1.75
C ILE A 4 -1.69 -5.78 1.67
N PHE A 5 -0.81 -6.75 1.37
CA PHE A 5 0.60 -6.56 1.04
C PHE A 5 0.89 -7.34 -0.25
N THR A 6 1.23 -6.65 -1.33
CA THR A 6 1.38 -7.25 -2.66
C THR A 6 2.82 -7.24 -3.19
N THR A 7 3.76 -6.70 -2.43
CA THR A 7 5.17 -6.72 -2.78
C THR A 7 5.83 -8.06 -2.43
N LYS A 8 7.10 -8.23 -2.80
CA LYS A 8 7.87 -9.41 -2.45
C LYS A 8 8.20 -9.44 -0.94
N SER A 9 8.44 -10.63 -0.40
CA SER A 9 8.74 -10.83 1.03
C SER A 9 10.01 -10.09 1.49
N ASP A 10 11.01 -9.95 0.61
CA ASP A 10 12.24 -9.20 0.86
C ASP A 10 12.01 -7.67 1.03
N ARG A 11 10.80 -7.19 0.79
CA ARG A 11 10.38 -5.81 0.98
C ARG A 11 9.89 -5.54 2.41
N ASN A 12 10.62 -6.07 3.38
CA ASN A 12 10.40 -5.85 4.82
C ASN A 12 9.11 -6.49 5.37
N LEU A 13 8.77 -7.69 4.87
CA LEU A 13 7.60 -8.43 5.34
C LEU A 13 7.72 -8.79 6.83
N ASP A 14 8.92 -9.08 7.34
CA ASP A 14 9.11 -9.39 8.77
C ASP A 14 8.74 -8.22 9.68
N PHE A 15 9.07 -6.99 9.27
CA PHE A 15 8.57 -5.79 9.95
C PHE A 15 7.05 -5.74 9.93
N LEU A 16 6.43 -6.01 8.78
CA LEU A 16 4.97 -6.00 8.66
C LEU A 16 4.32 -7.04 9.58
N ILE A 17 4.87 -8.25 9.64
CA ILE A 17 4.36 -9.31 10.53
C ILE A 17 4.46 -8.88 12.00
N ASN A 18 5.58 -8.28 12.39
CA ASN A 18 5.75 -7.74 13.75
C ASN A 18 4.72 -6.62 14.05
N ALA A 19 4.55 -5.69 13.11
CA ALA A 19 3.53 -4.63 13.22
C ALA A 19 2.11 -5.24 13.27
N TRP A 20 1.84 -6.26 12.46
CA TRP A 20 0.54 -6.88 12.38
C TRP A 20 0.10 -7.54 13.69
N ARG A 21 1.01 -8.10 14.47
CA ARG A 21 0.71 -8.62 15.81
C ARG A 21 0.04 -7.55 16.69
N GLN A 22 0.56 -6.33 16.67
CA GLN A 22 0.02 -5.20 17.42
C GLN A 22 -1.27 -4.66 16.78
N ILE A 23 -1.30 -4.53 15.44
CA ILE A 23 -2.49 -4.10 14.70
C ILE A 23 -3.67 -5.05 14.98
N TYR A 24 -3.43 -6.36 14.96
CA TYR A 24 -4.46 -7.36 15.21
C TYR A 24 -4.98 -7.34 16.66
N THR A 25 -4.12 -6.99 17.62
CA THR A 25 -4.57 -6.80 19.01
C THR A 25 -5.61 -5.70 19.13
N LEU A 26 -5.44 -4.62 18.38
CA LEU A 26 -6.35 -3.47 18.33
C LEU A 26 -7.55 -3.66 17.37
N ASN A 27 -7.47 -4.64 16.45
CA ASN A 27 -8.43 -4.81 15.36
C ASN A 27 -8.69 -6.30 15.08
N LYS A 28 -9.40 -6.97 15.98
CA LYS A 28 -9.69 -8.43 15.90
C LYS A 28 -10.50 -8.85 14.68
N ASP A 29 -11.18 -7.93 14.03
CA ASP A 29 -11.95 -8.12 12.79
C ASP A 29 -11.10 -7.87 11.51
N ALA A 30 -9.85 -7.46 11.66
CA ALA A 30 -8.96 -7.26 10.53
C ALA A 30 -8.31 -8.56 10.05
N GLU A 31 -8.01 -8.63 8.77
CA GLU A 31 -7.28 -9.71 8.09
C GLU A 31 -6.17 -9.13 7.24
N LEU A 32 -5.00 -9.78 7.21
CA LEU A 32 -3.88 -9.41 6.37
C LEU A 32 -3.68 -10.44 5.26
N TYR A 33 -3.73 -10.00 4.02
CA TYR A 33 -3.46 -10.82 2.85
C TYR A 33 -2.07 -10.49 2.30
N ILE A 34 -1.20 -11.50 2.20
CA ILE A 34 0.18 -11.37 1.72
C ILE A 34 0.41 -12.18 0.45
N ASN A 35 1.39 -11.77 -0.37
CA ASN A 35 1.77 -12.50 -1.58
C ASN A 35 2.50 -13.82 -1.26
N PRO A 36 2.19 -14.93 -1.98
CA PRO A 36 3.05 -16.09 -2.01
C PRO A 36 4.35 -15.81 -2.83
N PRO A 37 5.44 -16.60 -2.66
CA PRO A 37 5.52 -17.70 -1.70
C PRO A 37 5.86 -17.19 -0.29
N TYR A 38 5.16 -17.67 0.69
CA TYR A 38 5.48 -17.46 2.10
C TYR A 38 4.92 -18.63 2.92
N ASN A 39 5.68 -19.11 3.88
CA ASN A 39 5.20 -20.17 4.77
C ASN A 39 4.44 -19.55 5.95
N VAL A 40 3.15 -19.72 5.97
CA VAL A 40 2.28 -19.19 7.03
C VAL A 40 2.17 -20.25 8.13
N SER A 41 2.88 -20.02 9.23
CA SER A 41 2.78 -20.87 10.42
C SER A 41 1.41 -20.79 11.10
N GLN A 42 1.11 -21.74 11.97
CA GLN A 42 -0.16 -21.74 12.72
C GLN A 42 -0.37 -20.45 13.53
N ASP A 43 0.70 -19.88 14.08
CA ASP A 43 0.65 -18.60 14.80
C ASP A 43 0.17 -17.45 13.92
N LEU A 44 0.64 -17.40 12.67
CA LEU A 44 0.24 -16.38 11.71
C LEU A 44 -1.20 -16.58 11.24
N ILE A 45 -1.66 -17.82 11.11
CA ILE A 45 -3.06 -18.15 10.82
C ILE A 45 -3.97 -17.63 11.94
N ASN A 46 -3.57 -17.82 13.20
CA ASN A 46 -4.29 -17.33 14.38
C ASN A 46 -4.40 -15.80 14.41
N LEU A 47 -3.44 -15.10 13.77
CA LEU A 47 -3.46 -13.65 13.56
C LEU A 47 -4.24 -13.23 12.31
N LYS A 48 -4.97 -14.14 11.66
CA LYS A 48 -5.67 -13.91 10.39
C LYS A 48 -4.78 -13.39 9.26
N ILE A 49 -3.52 -13.84 9.23
CA ILE A 49 -2.65 -13.65 8.08
C ILE A 49 -2.95 -14.76 7.08
N LYS A 50 -3.26 -14.37 5.84
CA LYS A 50 -3.68 -15.27 4.77
C LYS A 50 -2.80 -15.07 3.53
N LEU A 51 -2.51 -16.15 2.81
CA LEU A 51 -1.90 -16.03 1.49
C LEU A 51 -2.96 -15.58 0.48
N ARG A 52 -2.60 -14.62 -0.37
CA ARG A 52 -3.37 -14.31 -1.56
C ARG A 52 -3.31 -15.49 -2.52
N HIS A 53 -4.40 -15.69 -3.25
CA HIS A 53 -4.38 -16.64 -4.35
C HIS A 53 -3.52 -16.09 -5.49
N LYS A 54 -2.42 -16.80 -5.84
CA LYS A 54 -1.60 -16.43 -6.99
C LYS A 54 -2.40 -16.69 -8.25
N GLY A 55 -2.66 -15.67 -9.04
CA GLY A 55 -3.53 -15.77 -10.20
C GLY A 55 -3.28 -14.66 -11.21
N SER A 56 -4.25 -14.44 -12.06
CA SER A 56 -4.22 -13.43 -13.12
C SER A 56 -4.15 -12.00 -12.57
N LYS A 57 -3.85 -11.03 -13.43
CA LYS A 57 -3.93 -9.60 -13.12
C LYS A 57 -5.31 -9.21 -12.58
N ASN A 58 -6.37 -9.83 -13.08
CA ASN A 58 -7.73 -9.58 -12.59
C ASN A 58 -7.91 -9.99 -11.13
N ASN A 59 -7.30 -11.10 -10.70
CA ASN A 59 -7.32 -11.51 -9.30
C ASN A 59 -6.64 -10.49 -8.39
N LEU A 60 -5.50 -9.93 -8.83
CA LEU A 60 -4.82 -8.86 -8.10
C LEU A 60 -5.70 -7.61 -7.98
N ILE A 61 -6.31 -7.18 -9.09
CA ILE A 61 -7.22 -6.02 -9.12
C ILE A 61 -8.41 -6.23 -8.15
N ASN A 62 -9.00 -7.42 -8.15
CA ASN A 62 -10.12 -7.74 -7.26
C ASN A 62 -9.70 -7.77 -5.79
N ASP A 63 -8.51 -8.28 -5.50
CA ASP A 63 -7.95 -8.27 -4.16
C ASP A 63 -7.71 -6.85 -3.65
N LEU A 64 -7.11 -5.99 -4.49
CA LEU A 64 -6.90 -4.58 -4.17
C LEU A 64 -8.23 -3.85 -3.96
N LYS A 65 -9.20 -4.01 -4.87
CA LYS A 65 -10.53 -3.39 -4.78
C LYS A 65 -11.29 -3.81 -3.52
N SER A 66 -11.14 -5.05 -3.08
CA SER A 66 -11.79 -5.58 -1.87
C SER A 66 -11.05 -5.22 -0.58
N SER A 67 -9.86 -4.64 -0.68
CA SER A 67 -9.05 -4.25 0.47
C SER A 67 -9.38 -2.83 0.94
N LYS A 68 -9.27 -2.62 2.25
CA LYS A 68 -9.47 -1.29 2.86
C LYS A 68 -8.20 -0.44 2.80
N ILE A 69 -7.04 -1.03 3.05
CA ILE A 69 -5.74 -0.36 3.02
C ILE A 69 -4.66 -1.31 2.50
N MET A 70 -3.63 -0.73 1.89
CA MET A 70 -2.39 -1.44 1.57
C MET A 70 -1.33 -1.11 2.62
N LEU A 71 -0.66 -2.14 3.12
CA LEU A 71 0.44 -2.01 4.08
C LEU A 71 1.75 -2.32 3.37
N VAL A 72 2.59 -1.33 3.15
CA VAL A 72 3.88 -1.47 2.46
C VAL A 72 4.97 -0.82 3.32
N PRO A 73 5.62 -1.56 4.23
CA PRO A 73 6.74 -1.00 5.00
C PRO A 73 7.82 -0.40 4.08
N GLY A 74 8.11 -1.09 2.99
CA GLY A 74 9.11 -0.66 2.02
C GLY A 74 10.53 -1.11 2.35
N HIS A 75 11.45 -0.86 1.44
CA HIS A 75 12.85 -1.21 1.52
C HIS A 75 13.71 -0.06 0.96
N LYS A 76 14.91 0.14 1.50
CA LYS A 76 15.81 1.25 1.06
C LYS A 76 16.14 1.22 -0.43
N GLY A 77 16.18 0.04 -1.05
CA GLY A 77 16.38 -0.15 -2.49
C GLY A 77 15.09 -0.10 -3.32
N GLU A 78 13.99 0.45 -2.82
CA GLU A 78 12.76 0.60 -3.60
C GLU A 78 12.90 1.77 -4.59
N VAL A 79 12.97 1.45 -5.89
CA VAL A 79 13.21 2.46 -6.94
C VAL A 79 11.90 3.09 -7.44
N PHE A 80 10.83 2.30 -7.59
CA PHE A 80 9.58 2.79 -8.16
C PHE A 80 8.32 2.38 -7.38
N CYS A 81 8.26 1.16 -6.86
CA CYS A 81 7.11 0.56 -6.18
C CYS A 81 5.82 0.52 -7.02
N LEU A 82 5.78 -0.35 -8.03
CA LEU A 82 4.56 -0.58 -8.84
C LEU A 82 3.32 -0.88 -7.99
N ALA A 83 3.49 -1.62 -6.90
CA ALA A 83 2.38 -1.95 -6.00
C ALA A 83 1.73 -0.69 -5.39
N ALA A 84 2.51 0.35 -5.09
CA ALA A 84 1.97 1.61 -4.59
C ALA A 84 1.20 2.37 -5.68
N GLU A 85 1.67 2.33 -6.94
CA GLU A 85 0.92 2.93 -8.06
C GLU A 85 -0.38 2.17 -8.34
N GLU A 86 -0.37 0.83 -8.32
CA GLU A 86 -1.57 0.02 -8.47
C GLU A 86 -2.61 0.33 -7.39
N ALA A 87 -2.17 0.52 -6.14
CA ALA A 87 -3.03 0.94 -5.05
C ALA A 87 -3.60 2.34 -5.26
N ARG A 88 -2.76 3.29 -5.69
CA ARG A 88 -3.15 4.67 -6.00
C ARG A 88 -4.24 4.71 -7.06
N GLU A 89 -4.06 3.98 -8.17
CA GLU A 89 -5.04 3.89 -9.26
C GLU A 89 -6.39 3.29 -8.81
N LEU A 90 -6.39 2.45 -7.81
CA LEU A 90 -7.60 1.86 -7.22
C LEU A 90 -8.13 2.65 -6.01
N CYS A 91 -7.59 3.84 -5.77
CA CYS A 91 -7.94 4.71 -4.64
C CYS A 91 -7.80 3.98 -3.28
N LEU A 92 -6.77 3.14 -3.15
CA LEU A 92 -6.49 2.38 -1.94
C LEU A 92 -5.43 3.12 -1.10
N PRO A 93 -5.77 3.64 0.10
CA PRO A 93 -4.80 4.30 0.95
C PRO A 93 -3.66 3.37 1.38
N ILE A 94 -2.46 3.94 1.54
CA ILE A 94 -1.25 3.20 1.89
C ILE A 94 -0.73 3.63 3.25
N VAL A 95 -0.26 2.66 4.05
CA VAL A 95 0.61 2.93 5.22
C VAL A 95 1.99 2.37 4.93
N THR A 96 3.01 3.21 5.04
CA THR A 96 4.41 2.90 4.70
C THR A 96 5.39 3.50 5.71
N MET A 97 6.64 2.99 5.70
CA MET A 97 7.77 3.62 6.38
C MET A 97 8.46 4.69 5.50
N GLY A 98 8.01 4.88 4.27
CA GLY A 98 8.55 5.88 3.35
C GLY A 98 9.95 5.59 2.83
N TYR A 99 10.40 4.35 2.83
CA TYR A 99 11.71 4.01 2.28
C TYR A 99 11.73 4.10 0.75
N GLY A 100 12.83 4.64 0.21
CA GLY A 100 13.04 4.77 -1.23
C GLY A 100 11.94 5.60 -1.90
N SER A 101 11.47 5.17 -3.05
CA SER A 101 10.42 5.85 -3.82
C SER A 101 9.05 5.94 -3.13
N LEU A 102 8.81 5.19 -2.07
CA LEU A 102 7.55 5.25 -1.32
C LEU A 102 7.31 6.61 -0.69
N TYR A 103 8.38 7.36 -0.38
CA TYR A 103 8.28 8.72 0.13
C TYR A 103 7.65 9.68 -0.91
N GLU A 104 7.86 9.41 -2.20
CA GLU A 104 7.30 10.20 -3.30
C GLU A 104 5.89 9.71 -3.71
N ARG A 105 5.58 8.43 -3.44
CA ARG A 105 4.30 7.79 -3.83
C ARG A 105 3.16 8.06 -2.87
N VAL A 106 3.48 8.40 -1.62
CA VAL A 106 2.49 8.60 -0.57
C VAL A 106 2.55 10.02 -0.05
N GLU A 107 1.52 10.80 -0.31
CA GLU A 107 1.35 12.11 0.33
C GLU A 107 0.83 11.88 1.75
N HIS A 108 1.71 12.15 2.73
CA HIS A 108 1.38 11.96 4.16
C HIS A 108 0.12 12.74 4.54
N ASN A 109 -0.82 12.04 5.20
CA ASN A 109 -2.10 12.59 5.66
C ASN A 109 -3.08 13.02 4.55
N LYS A 110 -2.83 12.59 3.29
CA LYS A 110 -3.72 12.84 2.15
C LYS A 110 -4.05 11.57 1.36
N THR A 111 -3.03 10.83 0.91
CA THR A 111 -3.22 9.58 0.17
C THR A 111 -2.92 8.34 1.00
N GLY A 112 -2.31 8.55 2.16
CA GLY A 112 -1.89 7.51 3.08
C GLY A 112 -1.11 8.10 4.24
N TYR A 113 -0.35 7.24 4.92
CA TYR A 113 0.52 7.64 6.00
C TYR A 113 1.94 7.16 5.79
N ILE A 114 2.91 8.04 6.05
CA ILE A 114 4.32 7.71 6.16
C ILE A 114 4.65 7.69 7.65
N ALA A 115 4.98 6.51 8.16
CA ALA A 115 5.33 6.29 9.56
C ALA A 115 6.85 6.40 9.75
N ARG A 116 7.29 6.91 10.88
CA ARG A 116 8.72 7.04 11.25
C ARG A 116 9.21 5.88 12.09
N ASN A 117 8.28 5.12 12.69
CA ASN A 117 8.59 3.99 13.57
C ASN A 117 7.40 3.00 13.61
N LEU A 118 7.61 1.87 14.28
CA LEU A 118 6.62 0.81 14.42
C LEU A 118 5.31 1.30 15.06
N ASN A 119 5.40 2.10 16.09
CA ASN A 119 4.21 2.59 16.81
C ASN A 119 3.35 3.49 15.91
N GLU A 120 3.97 4.39 15.14
CA GLU A 120 3.24 5.20 14.17
C GLU A 120 2.61 4.34 13.07
N PHE A 121 3.32 3.34 12.56
CA PHE A 121 2.78 2.42 11.54
C PHE A 121 1.53 1.69 12.06
N VAL A 122 1.58 1.19 13.29
CA VAL A 122 0.45 0.54 13.95
C VAL A 122 -0.71 1.52 14.15
N ASN A 123 -0.44 2.70 14.71
CA ASN A 123 -1.46 3.71 15.01
C ASN A 123 -2.14 4.25 13.74
N TYR A 124 -1.40 4.53 12.68
CA TYR A 124 -1.95 4.98 11.40
C TYR A 124 -2.80 3.90 10.74
N THR A 125 -2.37 2.64 10.83
CA THR A 125 -3.16 1.51 10.35
C THR A 125 -4.47 1.40 11.12
N HIS A 126 -4.40 1.44 12.46
CA HIS A 126 -5.59 1.39 13.32
C HIS A 126 -6.57 2.53 12.99
N LYS A 127 -6.05 3.75 12.85
CA LYS A 127 -6.85 4.93 12.52
C LYS A 127 -7.59 4.78 11.20
N LEU A 128 -6.91 4.39 10.11
CA LEU A 128 -7.54 4.17 8.80
C LEU A 128 -8.55 3.00 8.80
N LEU A 129 -8.35 1.99 9.65
CA LEU A 129 -9.28 0.87 9.76
C LEU A 129 -10.57 1.25 10.48
N ASN A 130 -10.57 2.26 11.36
CA ASN A 130 -11.71 2.56 12.24
C ASN A 130 -12.35 3.92 11.99
N ASP A 131 -11.62 4.90 11.49
CA ASP A 131 -12.15 6.21 11.13
C ASP A 131 -12.67 6.18 9.68
N LYS A 132 -13.99 6.11 9.53
CA LYS A 132 -14.66 6.04 8.23
C LYS A 132 -14.53 7.34 7.44
N ASP A 133 -14.63 8.47 8.10
CA ASP A 133 -14.62 9.78 7.44
C ASP A 133 -13.21 10.09 6.92
N LEU A 134 -12.20 9.81 7.73
CA LEU A 134 -10.81 9.92 7.32
C LEU A 134 -10.49 9.00 6.14
N TYR A 135 -10.95 7.75 6.19
CA TYR A 135 -10.79 6.79 5.09
C TYR A 135 -11.41 7.30 3.80
N LEU A 136 -12.64 7.82 3.85
CA LEU A 136 -13.34 8.37 2.70
C LEU A 136 -12.65 9.63 2.18
N LYS A 137 -12.14 10.49 3.06
CA LYS A 137 -11.36 11.68 2.69
C LYS A 137 -10.10 11.29 1.88
N PHE A 138 -9.35 10.28 2.33
CA PHE A 138 -8.17 9.81 1.61
C PHE A 138 -8.54 9.22 0.24
N ARG A 139 -9.59 8.42 0.18
CA ARG A 139 -10.09 7.88 -1.09
C ARG A 139 -10.54 8.95 -2.07
N SER A 140 -11.25 9.96 -1.60
CA SER A 140 -11.68 11.08 -2.42
C SER A 140 -10.48 11.85 -2.99
N HIS A 141 -9.45 12.08 -2.16
CA HIS A 141 -8.23 12.73 -2.63
C HIS A 141 -7.48 11.87 -3.65
N LEU A 142 -7.33 10.56 -3.40
CA LEU A 142 -6.77 9.62 -4.38
C LEU A 142 -7.54 9.65 -5.71
N LEU A 143 -8.86 9.70 -5.65
CA LEU A 143 -9.71 9.77 -6.83
C LEU A 143 -9.48 11.06 -7.64
N SER A 144 -9.28 12.20 -6.97
CA SER A 144 -9.00 13.48 -7.62
C SER A 144 -7.63 13.51 -8.33
N LEU A 145 -6.68 12.65 -7.89
CA LEU A 145 -5.38 12.53 -8.53
C LEU A 145 -5.38 11.62 -9.76
N ARG A 146 -6.44 10.85 -9.98
CA ARG A 146 -6.54 9.99 -11.17
C ARG A 146 -6.64 10.85 -12.42
N ASN A 147 -6.00 10.40 -13.49
CA ASN A 147 -5.96 11.07 -14.79
C ASN A 147 -5.26 12.44 -14.81
N THR A 148 -4.68 12.89 -13.72
CA THR A 148 -3.88 14.14 -13.71
C THR A 148 -2.57 13.98 -14.49
N ARG A 149 -2.04 12.75 -14.58
CA ARG A 149 -0.83 12.44 -15.31
C ARG A 149 -0.90 11.03 -15.90
N ASN A 150 -1.08 10.94 -17.19
CA ASN A 150 -1.07 9.68 -17.95
C ASN A 150 0.15 9.59 -18.87
N PHE A 151 0.34 8.46 -19.56
CA PHE A 151 1.48 8.25 -20.46
C PHE A 151 1.57 9.29 -21.57
N SER A 152 0.45 9.80 -22.07
CA SER A 152 0.46 10.85 -23.09
C SER A 152 1.03 12.18 -22.57
N HIS A 153 0.72 12.54 -21.33
CA HIS A 153 1.31 13.72 -20.68
C HIS A 153 2.84 13.56 -20.54
N VAL A 154 3.30 12.40 -20.06
CA VAL A 154 4.73 12.12 -19.92
C VAL A 154 5.44 12.13 -21.28
N ALA A 155 4.85 11.54 -22.31
CA ALA A 155 5.39 11.56 -23.67
C ALA A 155 5.54 12.99 -24.22
N ASN A 156 4.51 13.82 -24.03
CA ASN A 156 4.54 15.22 -24.47
C ASN A 156 5.59 16.04 -23.70
N GLU A 157 5.73 15.83 -22.38
CA GLU A 157 6.80 16.47 -21.58
C GLU A 157 8.19 16.10 -22.13
N LEU A 158 8.44 14.82 -22.42
CA LEU A 158 9.70 14.35 -22.99
C LEU A 158 9.97 14.93 -24.37
N ILE A 159 8.98 14.97 -25.26
CA ILE A 159 9.10 15.57 -26.60
C ILE A 159 9.46 17.07 -26.48
N ASN A 160 8.79 17.79 -25.58
CA ASN A 160 9.06 19.22 -25.37
C ASN A 160 10.49 19.45 -24.86
N LEU A 161 10.96 18.63 -23.89
CA LEU A 161 12.33 18.72 -23.39
C LEU A 161 13.39 18.47 -24.47
N ILE A 162 13.17 17.48 -25.35
CA ILE A 162 14.06 17.17 -26.46
C ILE A 162 14.06 18.31 -27.50
N SER A 163 12.88 18.90 -27.75
CA SER A 163 12.75 19.98 -28.73
C SER A 163 13.37 21.30 -28.29
N GLN A 164 13.43 21.56 -26.97
CA GLN A 164 14.05 22.76 -26.40
C GLN A 164 15.58 22.70 -26.37
N ASN A 165 16.17 21.52 -26.52
CA ASN A 165 17.62 21.30 -26.52
C ASN A 165 18.21 21.16 -27.94
N LYS A 166 17.47 21.52 -28.99
CA LYS A 166 17.92 21.68 -30.36
C LYS A 166 18.02 23.16 -30.74
#